data_5668342f3b430a8cd3fc286cb966a82f
#
_entry.id   5668342f3b430a8cd3fc286cb966a82f
#
_cell.length_a   1.000
_cell.length_b   1.000
_cell.length_c   1.000
_cell.angle_alpha   90.00
_cell.angle_beta   90.00
_cell.angle_gamma   90.00
#
_symmetry.space_group_name_H-M   'P 1'
#
loop_
_entity.id
_entity.type
_entity.pdbx_description
1 polymer ?
#
loop_
_entity_poly.entity_id
_entity_poly.type
_entity_poly.pdbx_seq_one_letter_code
_entity_poly.pdbx_strand_id
1 'polypeptide(L)'
;MKKLLSILMMVVCTWCVSLPVQAQQTNAKQRITREQLAEVQAKHIASNLALNNELTAKFIETYTQCQKEVWALGPRPKYNSQNSEEQTEQQMQKRFEMSEKLLAIRQKYYKKYSTFLTQKQIERVYQMEKQMMQRFAKKRAGQQRQRRGR
;
A
#
# COMPACT_ATOMS: atom_id res chain seq x y z
N MET A 1 -6.48 72.88 -2.39
CA MET A 1 -7.06 71.73 -3.11
C MET A 1 -6.03 70.81 -3.80
N LYS A 2 -4.91 71.32 -4.27
CA LYS A 2 -3.89 70.47 -4.94
C LYS A 2 -3.07 69.56 -4.00
N LYS A 3 -2.95 69.92 -2.70
CA LYS A 3 -2.23 69.08 -1.71
C LYS A 3 -3.02 67.89 -1.15
N LEU A 4 -4.35 67.93 -1.18
CA LEU A 4 -5.22 66.83 -0.76
C LEU A 4 -5.31 65.76 -1.82
N LEU A 5 -5.13 66.11 -3.10
CA LEU A 5 -5.15 65.10 -4.19
C LEU A 5 -3.87 64.25 -4.20
N SER A 6 -2.74 64.82 -3.71
CA SER A 6 -1.46 64.09 -3.65
C SER A 6 -1.40 63.08 -2.52
N ILE A 7 -2.14 63.31 -1.43
CA ILE A 7 -2.20 62.38 -0.29
C ILE A 7 -3.13 61.19 -0.63
N LEU A 8 -4.18 61.43 -1.42
CA LEU A 8 -5.11 60.37 -1.83
C LEU A 8 -4.46 59.36 -2.80
N MET A 9 -3.45 59.80 -3.57
CA MET A 9 -2.78 58.95 -4.54
C MET A 9 -1.69 58.05 -3.89
N MET A 10 -1.22 58.40 -2.68
CA MET A 10 -0.20 57.64 -1.97
C MET A 10 -0.76 56.50 -1.14
N VAL A 11 -2.09 56.49 -0.83
CA VAL A 11 -2.76 55.43 -0.05
C VAL A 11 -3.19 54.24 -0.90
N VAL A 12 -3.28 54.44 -2.22
CA VAL A 12 -3.71 53.35 -3.14
C VAL A 12 -2.58 52.40 -3.52
N CYS A 13 -1.31 52.77 -3.31
CA CYS A 13 -0.16 51.94 -3.68
C CYS A 13 0.26 50.89 -2.62
N THR A 14 -0.35 50.88 -1.44
CA THR A 14 0.05 49.95 -0.35
C THR A 14 -0.82 48.70 -0.26
N TRP A 15 -1.75 48.49 -1.20
CA TRP A 15 -2.58 47.27 -1.24
C TRP A 15 -2.19 46.27 -2.33
N CYS A 16 -1.00 46.43 -2.88
CA CYS A 16 -0.46 45.42 -3.77
C CYS A 16 0.45 44.48 -2.99
N VAL A 17 0.12 43.19 -3.08
CA VAL A 17 1.00 42.03 -2.89
C VAL A 17 1.01 41.42 -1.50
N SER A 18 -0.03 40.73 -1.22
CA SER A 18 0.10 39.45 -0.56
C SER A 18 -0.66 38.41 -1.39
N LEU A 19 -0.21 38.17 -2.61
CA LEU A 19 -0.55 36.92 -3.28
C LEU A 19 0.19 35.81 -2.52
N PRO A 20 -0.49 34.85 -1.90
CA PRO A 20 0.20 33.67 -1.44
C PRO A 20 0.83 33.02 -2.69
N VAL A 21 2.14 32.98 -2.73
CA VAL A 21 2.87 32.09 -3.61
C VAL A 21 2.38 30.71 -3.24
N GLN A 22 1.36 30.21 -3.96
CA GLN A 22 1.08 28.80 -4.00
C GLN A 22 2.33 28.17 -4.58
N ALA A 23 3.19 27.72 -3.66
CA ALA A 23 4.26 26.81 -4.01
C ALA A 23 3.60 25.70 -4.84
N GLN A 24 3.95 25.66 -6.12
CA GLN A 24 3.63 24.57 -7.00
C GLN A 24 3.98 23.30 -6.24
N GLN A 25 2.95 22.60 -5.75
CA GLN A 25 3.09 21.21 -5.35
C GLN A 25 3.55 20.47 -6.61
N THR A 26 4.87 20.41 -6.75
CA THR A 26 5.49 19.48 -7.67
C THR A 26 4.81 18.15 -7.35
N ASN A 27 4.15 17.56 -8.35
CA ASN A 27 3.59 16.22 -8.34
C ASN A 27 4.74 15.20 -8.18
N ALA A 28 5.48 15.28 -7.08
CA ALA A 28 6.26 14.19 -6.57
C ALA A 28 5.23 13.11 -6.28
N LYS A 29 5.11 12.11 -7.17
CA LYS A 29 4.30 10.91 -6.98
C LYS A 29 4.52 10.43 -5.55
N GLN A 30 3.64 10.85 -4.65
CA GLN A 30 3.74 10.56 -3.22
C GLN A 30 3.72 9.03 -3.11
N ARG A 31 4.87 8.45 -2.75
CA ARG A 31 5.01 7.01 -2.64
C ARG A 31 4.17 6.60 -1.43
N ILE A 32 3.03 5.97 -1.70
CA ILE A 32 2.19 5.39 -0.65
C ILE A 32 3.01 4.42 0.18
N THR A 33 2.87 4.50 1.50
CA THR A 33 3.51 3.54 2.42
C THR A 33 2.90 2.15 2.27
N ARG A 34 3.55 1.13 2.83
CA ARG A 34 2.99 -0.24 2.82
C ARG A 34 1.67 -0.32 3.57
N GLU A 35 1.58 0.42 4.67
CA GLU A 35 0.37 0.50 5.50
C GLU A 35 -0.78 1.15 4.73
N GLN A 36 -0.54 2.28 4.10
CA GLN A 36 -1.53 2.95 3.25
C GLN A 36 -1.99 2.05 2.10
N LEU A 37 -1.06 1.31 1.48
CA LEU A 37 -1.41 0.35 0.44
C LEU A 37 -2.31 -0.76 0.97
N ALA A 38 -1.99 -1.33 2.14
CA ALA A 38 -2.83 -2.36 2.77
C ALA A 38 -4.22 -1.85 3.12
N GLU A 39 -4.31 -0.62 3.64
CA GLU A 39 -5.60 0.00 3.93
C GLU A 39 -6.45 0.21 2.67
N VAL A 40 -5.85 0.70 1.58
CA VAL A 40 -6.54 0.84 0.28
C VAL A 40 -7.00 -0.51 -0.25
N GLN A 41 -6.17 -1.54 -0.12
CA GLN A 41 -6.54 -2.91 -0.51
C GLN A 41 -7.69 -3.44 0.34
N ALA A 42 -7.63 -3.24 1.66
CA ALA A 42 -8.69 -3.66 2.57
C ALA A 42 -10.02 -2.97 2.25
N LYS A 43 -10.02 -1.65 2.04
CA LYS A 43 -11.21 -0.88 1.62
C LYS A 43 -11.80 -1.42 0.31
N HIS A 44 -10.95 -1.71 -0.67
CA HIS A 44 -11.38 -2.29 -1.94
C HIS A 44 -12.03 -3.68 -1.75
N ILE A 45 -11.45 -4.54 -0.93
CA ILE A 45 -12.02 -5.86 -0.64
C ILE A 45 -13.35 -5.71 0.12
N ALA A 46 -13.41 -4.91 1.17
CA ALA A 46 -14.61 -4.68 1.97
C ALA A 46 -15.78 -4.19 1.12
N SER A 47 -15.52 -3.24 0.21
CA SER A 47 -16.51 -2.75 -0.76
C SER A 47 -17.03 -3.85 -1.68
N ASN A 48 -16.15 -4.72 -2.19
CA ASN A 48 -16.54 -5.85 -3.05
C ASN A 48 -17.32 -6.95 -2.31
N LEU A 49 -17.16 -7.03 -0.98
CA LEU A 49 -17.91 -7.95 -0.11
C LEU A 49 -19.23 -7.35 0.38
N ALA A 50 -19.52 -6.09 0.01
CA ALA A 50 -20.68 -5.31 0.46
C ALA A 50 -20.82 -5.32 2.01
N LEU A 51 -19.69 -5.17 2.73
CA LEU A 51 -19.70 -5.10 4.18
C LEU A 51 -20.33 -3.78 4.65
N ASN A 52 -21.08 -3.82 5.75
CA ASN A 52 -21.57 -2.61 6.41
C ASN A 52 -20.41 -1.82 7.05
N ASN A 53 -20.66 -0.63 7.56
CA ASN A 53 -19.60 0.25 8.10
C ASN A 53 -18.84 -0.37 9.26
N GLU A 54 -19.53 -1.05 10.19
CA GLU A 54 -18.92 -1.70 11.34
C GLU A 54 -17.99 -2.85 10.92
N LEU A 55 -18.49 -3.77 10.08
CA LEU A 55 -17.70 -4.87 9.57
C LEU A 55 -16.55 -4.39 8.68
N THR A 56 -16.75 -3.31 7.95
CA THR A 56 -15.69 -2.68 7.13
C THR A 56 -14.55 -2.19 8.01
N ALA A 57 -14.84 -1.47 9.11
CA ALA A 57 -13.80 -0.99 10.02
C ALA A 57 -13.03 -2.17 10.64
N LYS A 58 -13.75 -3.18 11.16
CA LYS A 58 -13.16 -4.40 11.74
C LYS A 58 -12.32 -5.18 10.71
N PHE A 59 -12.78 -5.25 9.47
CA PHE A 59 -12.04 -5.91 8.39
C PHE A 59 -10.75 -5.17 8.05
N ILE A 60 -10.79 -3.84 7.90
CA ILE A 60 -9.60 -3.02 7.59
C ILE A 60 -8.53 -3.20 8.68
N GLU A 61 -8.92 -3.12 9.96
CA GLU A 61 -8.01 -3.34 11.07
C GLU A 61 -7.38 -4.74 11.02
N THR A 62 -8.21 -5.79 10.93
CA THR A 62 -7.76 -7.18 10.90
C THR A 62 -6.85 -7.45 9.71
N TYR A 63 -7.20 -6.94 8.52
CA TYR A 63 -6.42 -7.11 7.29
C TYR A 63 -5.07 -6.41 7.38
N THR A 64 -5.04 -5.16 7.82
CA THR A 64 -3.80 -4.38 7.97
C THR A 64 -2.85 -5.03 8.97
N GLN A 65 -3.39 -5.54 10.08
CA GLN A 65 -2.60 -6.26 11.07
C GLN A 65 -2.01 -7.56 10.48
N CYS A 66 -2.80 -8.31 9.69
CA CYS A 66 -2.32 -9.49 8.96
C CYS A 66 -1.15 -9.13 8.04
N GLN A 67 -1.28 -8.07 7.25
CA GLN A 67 -0.22 -7.63 6.35
C GLN A 67 1.05 -7.22 7.09
N LYS A 68 0.94 -6.55 8.23
CA LYS A 68 2.10 -6.19 9.08
C LYS A 68 2.85 -7.44 9.56
N GLU A 69 2.14 -8.45 10.04
CA GLU A 69 2.78 -9.70 10.47
C GLU A 69 3.45 -10.43 9.31
N VAL A 70 2.84 -10.44 8.12
CA VAL A 70 3.45 -11.00 6.91
C VAL A 70 4.73 -10.24 6.52
N TRP A 71 4.71 -8.91 6.60
CA TRP A 71 5.92 -8.11 6.29
C TRP A 71 7.04 -8.29 7.30
N ALA A 72 6.71 -8.56 8.57
CA ALA A 72 7.69 -8.83 9.62
C ALA A 72 8.51 -10.11 9.35
N LEU A 73 8.00 -11.03 8.53
CA LEU A 73 8.78 -12.20 8.10
C LEU A 73 9.97 -11.85 7.21
N GLY A 74 9.99 -10.63 6.66
CA GLY A 74 11.04 -10.18 5.75
C GLY A 74 10.92 -10.70 4.32
N PRO A 75 11.95 -10.50 3.50
CA PRO A 75 11.96 -10.91 2.12
C PRO A 75 12.14 -12.43 1.99
N ARG A 76 11.40 -13.02 1.04
CA ARG A 76 11.59 -14.44 0.73
C ARG A 76 12.99 -14.69 0.17
N PRO A 77 13.72 -15.72 0.63
CA PRO A 77 15.03 -16.09 0.09
C PRO A 77 14.95 -16.30 -1.43
N LYS A 78 15.86 -15.63 -2.17
CA LYS A 78 15.91 -15.74 -3.63
C LYS A 78 16.71 -16.96 -4.03
N TYR A 79 16.33 -17.56 -5.16
CA TYR A 79 17.15 -18.58 -5.79
C TYR A 79 18.45 -17.95 -6.31
N ASN A 80 19.59 -18.58 -6.03
CA ASN A 80 20.87 -18.21 -6.60
C ASN A 80 21.53 -19.49 -7.17
N SER A 81 21.72 -19.52 -8.48
CA SER A 81 22.32 -20.64 -9.20
C SER A 81 23.83 -20.83 -8.94
N GLN A 82 24.47 -19.85 -8.28
CA GLN A 82 25.90 -19.89 -7.96
C GLN A 82 26.18 -20.41 -6.55
N ASN A 83 25.15 -20.82 -5.81
CA ASN A 83 25.30 -21.36 -4.49
C ASN A 83 25.97 -22.76 -4.52
N SER A 84 26.81 -23.06 -3.51
CA SER A 84 27.24 -24.42 -3.24
C SER A 84 26.06 -25.30 -2.81
N GLU A 85 26.27 -26.60 -2.76
CA GLU A 85 25.25 -27.58 -2.31
C GLU A 85 24.77 -27.26 -0.90
N GLU A 86 25.67 -27.03 0.04
CA GLU A 86 25.33 -26.66 1.43
C GLU A 86 24.56 -25.34 1.51
N GLN A 87 24.94 -24.33 0.73
CA GLN A 87 24.22 -23.06 0.67
C GLN A 87 22.82 -23.24 0.10
N THR A 88 22.68 -24.13 -0.88
CA THR A 88 21.40 -24.45 -1.48
C THR A 88 20.49 -25.15 -0.48
N GLU A 89 21.01 -26.11 0.29
CA GLU A 89 20.26 -26.79 1.35
C GLU A 89 19.78 -25.80 2.42
N GLN A 90 20.69 -24.94 2.93
CA GLN A 90 20.33 -23.91 3.90
C GLN A 90 19.26 -22.94 3.37
N GLN A 91 19.33 -22.58 2.10
CA GLN A 91 18.31 -21.75 1.47
C GLN A 91 16.96 -22.44 1.39
N MET A 92 16.94 -23.74 1.08
CA MET A 92 15.70 -24.53 1.04
C MET A 92 15.07 -24.61 2.43
N GLN A 93 15.85 -24.87 3.47
CA GLN A 93 15.37 -24.90 4.85
C GLN A 93 14.76 -23.54 5.25
N LYS A 94 15.44 -22.42 4.99
CA LYS A 94 14.89 -21.07 5.25
C LYS A 94 13.60 -20.79 4.50
N ARG A 95 13.43 -21.35 3.30
CA ARG A 95 12.18 -21.22 2.53
C ARG A 95 11.04 -22.03 3.17
N PHE A 96 11.32 -23.23 3.66
CA PHE A 96 10.33 -24.03 4.36
C PHE A 96 9.89 -23.37 5.65
N GLU A 97 10.82 -22.92 6.49
CA GLU A 97 10.51 -22.19 7.72
C GLU A 97 9.65 -20.94 7.45
N MET A 98 10.00 -20.17 6.42
CA MET A 98 9.21 -18.99 6.04
C MET A 98 7.80 -19.38 5.57
N SER A 99 7.67 -20.49 4.85
CA SER A 99 6.36 -20.98 4.37
C SER A 99 5.48 -21.45 5.53
N GLU A 100 6.07 -22.09 6.52
CA GLU A 100 5.38 -22.51 7.76
C GLU A 100 4.91 -21.29 8.57
N LYS A 101 5.80 -20.30 8.79
CA LYS A 101 5.44 -19.06 9.46
C LYS A 101 4.32 -18.31 8.75
N LEU A 102 4.39 -18.25 7.42
CA LEU A 102 3.33 -17.63 6.61
C LEU A 102 2.01 -18.39 6.70
N LEU A 103 2.06 -19.73 6.69
CA LEU A 103 0.87 -20.56 6.87
C LEU A 103 0.24 -20.36 8.25
N ALA A 104 1.06 -20.30 9.30
CA ALA A 104 0.59 -20.04 10.66
C ALA A 104 -0.12 -18.67 10.79
N ILE A 105 0.44 -17.62 10.18
CA ILE A 105 -0.20 -16.30 10.12
C ILE A 105 -1.55 -16.40 9.39
N ARG A 106 -1.61 -17.05 8.24
CA ARG A 106 -2.85 -17.22 7.48
C ARG A 106 -3.92 -17.97 8.26
N GLN A 107 -3.57 -19.04 8.95
CA GLN A 107 -4.49 -19.80 9.80
C GLN A 107 -4.99 -18.96 10.98
N LYS A 108 -4.10 -18.17 11.62
CA LYS A 108 -4.45 -17.22 12.69
C LYS A 108 -5.50 -16.22 12.21
N TYR A 109 -5.26 -15.60 11.04
CA TYR A 109 -6.17 -14.59 10.50
C TYR A 109 -7.44 -15.18 9.88
N TYR A 110 -7.39 -16.38 9.32
CA TYR A 110 -8.57 -17.14 8.96
C TYR A 110 -9.52 -17.29 10.17
N LYS A 111 -9.01 -17.71 11.33
CA LYS A 111 -9.80 -17.80 12.57
C LYS A 111 -10.37 -16.45 12.98
N LYS A 112 -9.60 -15.36 12.89
CA LYS A 112 -10.08 -14.01 13.17
C LYS A 112 -11.21 -13.58 12.22
N TYR A 113 -11.05 -13.79 10.90
CA TYR A 113 -12.09 -13.49 9.91
C TYR A 113 -13.37 -14.29 10.17
N SER A 114 -13.25 -15.55 10.54
CA SER A 114 -14.39 -16.43 10.81
C SER A 114 -15.28 -15.97 11.99
N THR A 115 -14.82 -15.01 12.81
CA THR A 115 -15.64 -14.43 13.86
C THR A 115 -16.65 -13.40 13.37
N PHE A 116 -16.52 -12.89 12.14
CA PHE A 116 -17.38 -11.83 11.61
C PHE A 116 -17.64 -11.89 10.10
N LEU A 117 -16.99 -12.78 9.38
CA LEU A 117 -17.25 -13.04 7.95
C LEU A 117 -17.76 -14.45 7.73
N THR A 118 -18.58 -14.63 6.73
CA THR A 118 -18.98 -15.96 6.25
C THR A 118 -17.82 -16.66 5.53
N GLN A 119 -17.85 -17.99 5.41
CA GLN A 119 -16.81 -18.76 4.72
C GLN A 119 -16.65 -18.35 3.25
N LYS A 120 -17.77 -18.04 2.56
CA LYS A 120 -17.75 -17.54 1.18
C LYS A 120 -17.08 -16.17 1.07
N GLN A 121 -17.31 -15.28 2.05
CA GLN A 121 -16.63 -13.98 2.08
C GLN A 121 -15.13 -14.14 2.31
N ILE A 122 -14.71 -15.04 3.20
CA ILE A 122 -13.29 -15.33 3.47
C ILE A 122 -12.62 -15.89 2.21
N GLU A 123 -13.24 -16.85 1.54
CA GLU A 123 -12.74 -17.38 0.26
C GLU A 123 -12.55 -16.24 -0.76
N ARG A 124 -13.53 -15.34 -0.85
CA ARG A 124 -13.47 -14.18 -1.74
C ARG A 124 -12.33 -13.23 -1.41
N VAL A 125 -12.03 -13.01 -0.11
CA VAL A 125 -10.85 -12.24 0.33
C VAL A 125 -9.57 -12.83 -0.28
N TYR A 126 -9.34 -14.13 -0.10
CA TYR A 126 -8.13 -14.78 -0.62
C TYR A 126 -8.06 -14.79 -2.16
N GLN A 127 -9.20 -14.94 -2.85
CA GLN A 127 -9.25 -14.82 -4.31
C GLN A 127 -8.84 -13.42 -4.78
N MET A 128 -9.35 -12.37 -4.12
CA MET A 128 -9.02 -10.98 -4.46
C MET A 128 -7.55 -10.66 -4.17
N GLU A 129 -7.00 -11.12 -3.05
CA GLU A 129 -5.57 -11.00 -2.76
C GLU A 129 -4.71 -11.64 -3.87
N LYS A 130 -5.03 -12.87 -4.26
CA LYS A 130 -4.34 -13.57 -5.35
C LYS A 130 -4.38 -12.78 -6.66
N GLN A 131 -5.55 -12.24 -7.01
CA GLN A 131 -5.72 -11.43 -8.22
C GLN A 131 -4.90 -10.13 -8.16
N MET A 132 -4.90 -9.43 -7.02
CA MET A 132 -4.07 -8.23 -6.83
C MET A 132 -2.58 -8.54 -6.97
N MET A 133 -2.11 -9.61 -6.34
CA MET A 133 -0.71 -10.05 -6.46
C MET A 133 -0.31 -10.35 -7.91
N GLN A 134 -1.17 -11.04 -8.65
CA GLN A 134 -0.94 -11.33 -10.07
C GLN A 134 -0.87 -10.06 -10.93
N ARG A 135 -1.77 -9.09 -10.69
CA ARG A 135 -1.75 -7.79 -11.37
C ARG A 135 -0.47 -7.01 -11.10
N PHE A 136 0.01 -7.00 -9.84
CA PHE A 136 1.27 -6.37 -9.49
C PHE A 136 2.47 -7.06 -10.14
N ALA A 137 2.49 -8.39 -10.18
CA ALA A 137 3.56 -9.15 -10.83
C ALA A 137 3.63 -8.84 -12.34
N LYS A 138 2.48 -8.81 -13.03
CA LYS A 138 2.40 -8.44 -14.45
C LYS A 138 2.89 -7.01 -14.71
N LYS A 139 2.50 -6.03 -13.89
CA LYS A 139 2.97 -4.64 -14.01
C LYS A 139 4.49 -4.53 -13.86
N ARG A 140 5.08 -5.22 -12.86
CA ARG A 140 6.53 -5.24 -12.65
C ARG A 140 7.27 -5.86 -13.83
N ALA A 141 6.79 -6.98 -14.36
CA ALA A 141 7.39 -7.64 -15.53
C ALA A 141 7.34 -6.73 -16.77
N GLY A 142 6.23 -6.03 -17.00
CA GLY A 142 6.11 -5.06 -18.11
C GLY A 142 7.10 -3.90 -17.98
N GLN A 143 7.24 -3.32 -16.78
CA GLN A 143 8.20 -2.24 -16.53
C GLN A 143 9.67 -2.67 -16.71
N GLN A 144 10.00 -3.91 -16.32
CA GLN A 144 11.36 -4.44 -16.53
C GLN A 144 11.69 -4.64 -18.02
N ARG A 145 10.72 -5.11 -18.81
CA ARG A 145 10.90 -5.24 -20.27
C ARG A 145 11.16 -3.89 -20.94
N GLN A 146 10.40 -2.85 -20.55
CA GLN A 146 10.61 -1.50 -21.09
C GLN A 146 11.97 -0.90 -20.73
N ARG A 147 12.52 -1.23 -19.54
CA ARG A 147 13.84 -0.75 -19.12
C ARG A 147 15.01 -1.47 -19.83
N ARG A 148 14.81 -2.72 -20.27
CA ARG A 148 15.82 -3.50 -21.00
C ARG A 148 15.85 -3.22 -22.50
N GLY A 149 14.78 -2.65 -23.03
CA GLY A 149 14.66 -2.30 -24.46
C GLY A 149 15.04 -0.86 -24.81
N ARG A 150 15.55 -0.10 -23.82
CA ARG A 150 16.17 1.21 -23.99
C ARG A 150 17.67 1.13 -23.77
#